data_3b38612303404c5f17cb5dc4beffca04
#
_entry.id   3b38612303404c5f17cb5dc4beffca04
#
_cell.length_a   1.000
_cell.length_b   1.000
_cell.length_c   1.000
_cell.angle_alpha   90.00
_cell.angle_beta   90.00
_cell.angle_gamma   90.00
#
_symmetry.space_group_name_H-M   'P 1'
#
loop_
_entity.id
_entity.type
_entity.pdbx_description
1 polymer ?
#
loop_
_entity_poly.entity_id
_entity_poly.type
_entity_poly.pdbx_seq_one_letter_code
_entity_poly.pdbx_strand_id
1 'polypeptide(L)'
;MKRKTGIFLIIGVIMLILLTGCGTGTEETASEDSKEADKLQIGLSFDSFVIERWLRDRDMFVSTAQGMGAEVNVQVAGGIVDEQISQIEYFIQKKMDVIVIIPIDGDALYDVVNEAKSKGIYVVCYDRITPNVNADLYITIDNEMVGRLMGESLIKACPDGGNIFAIYGSPTDKNVEEVEKGFKEALKDSNLDIVYSGYCDNWLAELA
;
A
#
# COMPACT_ATOMS: atom_id res chain seq x y z
N MET A 1 -13.38 10.61 -75.07
CA MET A 1 -14.83 10.24 -75.34
C MET A 1 -15.59 10.59 -74.07
N LYS A 2 -16.34 11.65 -74.13
CA LYS A 2 -17.83 11.82 -73.97
C LYS A 2 -18.34 11.35 -72.59
N ARG A 3 -18.70 12.35 -71.73
CA ARG A 3 -20.08 12.92 -71.48
C ARG A 3 -20.80 12.09 -70.34
N LYS A 4 -21.56 12.64 -69.39
CA LYS A 4 -22.37 13.87 -69.18
C LYS A 4 -22.76 13.89 -67.67
N THR A 5 -22.64 14.97 -66.95
CA THR A 5 -23.65 15.93 -66.46
C THR A 5 -25.03 15.37 -66.05
N GLY A 6 -25.42 15.70 -64.81
CA GLY A 6 -26.79 15.55 -64.31
C GLY A 6 -26.99 16.24 -62.96
N ILE A 7 -27.26 17.56 -63.01
CA ILE A 7 -27.80 18.40 -61.93
C ILE A 7 -29.30 18.11 -61.87
N PHE A 8 -29.90 17.90 -60.73
CA PHE A 8 -31.33 18.17 -60.49
C PHE A 8 -31.52 18.88 -59.14
N LEU A 9 -31.93 20.09 -59.29
CA LEU A 9 -32.46 21.05 -58.33
C LEU A 9 -33.93 20.78 -58.14
N ILE A 10 -34.45 20.62 -56.93
CA ILE A 10 -35.89 20.76 -56.66
C ILE A 10 -36.08 21.62 -55.41
N ILE A 11 -36.77 22.72 -55.67
CA ILE A 11 -37.23 23.80 -54.79
C ILE A 11 -38.64 23.46 -54.26
N GLY A 12 -38.90 23.94 -53.03
CA GLY A 12 -40.25 24.32 -52.56
C GLY A 12 -40.77 23.29 -51.50
N VAL A 13 -41.30 23.67 -50.38
CA VAL A 13 -42.39 24.61 -50.09
C VAL A 13 -42.36 24.93 -48.59
N ILE A 14 -42.45 26.20 -48.28
CA ILE A 14 -42.73 26.77 -46.94
C ILE A 14 -44.23 26.49 -46.65
N MET A 15 -44.52 25.97 -45.45
CA MET A 15 -45.85 26.07 -44.86
C MET A 15 -45.78 26.49 -43.42
N LEU A 16 -46.11 27.73 -43.21
CA LEU A 16 -46.29 28.44 -41.95
C LEU A 16 -47.61 27.99 -41.29
N ILE A 17 -47.56 27.42 -40.10
CA ILE A 17 -48.78 27.30 -39.29
C ILE A 17 -48.45 27.88 -37.89
N LEU A 18 -48.98 29.05 -37.64
CA LEU A 18 -49.16 29.68 -36.34
C LEU A 18 -50.41 29.08 -35.71
N LEU A 19 -50.26 28.48 -34.53
CA LEU A 19 -51.35 28.33 -33.58
C LEU A 19 -50.82 28.46 -32.14
N THR A 20 -51.28 29.50 -31.53
CA THR A 20 -51.14 29.87 -30.12
C THR A 20 -51.69 28.81 -29.18
N GLY A 21 -50.91 28.49 -28.11
CA GLY A 21 -51.40 27.72 -26.97
C GLY A 21 -50.57 28.06 -25.74
N CYS A 22 -51.11 28.93 -24.88
CA CYS A 22 -50.63 29.17 -23.53
C CYS A 22 -50.71 27.90 -22.68
N GLY A 23 -49.62 27.57 -21.97
CA GLY A 23 -49.62 26.55 -20.96
C GLY A 23 -48.31 26.65 -20.14
N THR A 24 -48.38 27.31 -19.01
CA THR A 24 -47.37 27.43 -17.98
C THR A 24 -46.99 26.06 -17.43
N GLY A 25 -45.68 25.74 -17.43
CA GLY A 25 -45.14 24.57 -16.79
C GLY A 25 -43.64 24.57 -17.00
N THR A 26 -42.89 25.34 -16.22
CA THR A 26 -41.44 25.29 -16.14
C THR A 26 -41.08 24.04 -15.39
N GLU A 27 -40.86 22.93 -16.08
CA GLU A 27 -40.02 21.86 -15.52
C GLU A 27 -38.58 22.23 -15.89
N GLU A 28 -37.91 22.84 -14.93
CA GLU A 28 -36.44 22.81 -14.84
C GLU A 28 -36.04 21.34 -14.71
N THR A 29 -35.69 20.71 -15.81
CA THR A 29 -34.82 19.54 -15.76
C THR A 29 -33.46 20.02 -15.26
N ALA A 30 -33.29 19.97 -13.94
CA ALA A 30 -31.97 19.96 -13.33
C ALA A 30 -31.23 18.78 -13.94
N SER A 31 -30.35 19.04 -14.89
CA SER A 31 -29.28 18.12 -15.20
C SER A 31 -28.43 18.05 -13.93
N GLU A 32 -28.66 17.04 -13.13
CA GLU A 32 -27.69 16.60 -12.14
C GLU A 32 -26.43 16.19 -12.93
N ASP A 33 -25.56 17.17 -13.12
CA ASP A 33 -24.16 16.94 -13.47
C ASP A 33 -23.55 16.29 -12.21
N SER A 34 -23.82 15.00 -12.01
CA SER A 34 -23.11 14.19 -11.03
C SER A 34 -21.68 14.14 -11.53
N LYS A 35 -20.83 15.08 -11.06
CA LYS A 35 -19.39 14.89 -11.08
C LYS A 35 -19.16 13.53 -10.45
N GLU A 36 -18.80 12.57 -11.30
CA GLU A 36 -18.24 11.30 -10.83
C GLU A 36 -17.09 11.69 -9.90
N ALA A 37 -17.27 11.49 -8.60
CA ALA A 37 -16.26 11.86 -7.63
C ALA A 37 -15.00 11.11 -8.03
N ASP A 38 -13.90 11.82 -8.24
CA ASP A 38 -12.62 11.20 -8.55
C ASP A 38 -12.36 10.11 -7.52
N LYS A 39 -12.19 8.87 -8.01
CA LYS A 39 -11.93 7.72 -7.15
C LYS A 39 -10.62 7.90 -6.43
N LEU A 40 -10.59 7.58 -5.14
CA LEU A 40 -9.36 7.58 -4.35
C LEU A 40 -8.30 6.70 -5.01
N GLN A 41 -7.12 7.27 -5.28
CA GLN A 41 -5.99 6.60 -5.92
C GLN A 41 -5.00 6.14 -4.86
N ILE A 42 -4.77 4.84 -4.75
CA ILE A 42 -3.89 4.25 -3.73
C ILE A 42 -2.71 3.55 -4.42
N GLY A 43 -1.48 3.97 -4.09
CA GLY A 43 -0.26 3.23 -4.38
C GLY A 43 0.03 2.25 -3.24
N LEU A 44 0.30 0.98 -3.55
CA LEU A 44 0.64 -0.05 -2.56
C LEU A 44 1.97 -0.70 -2.95
N SER A 45 3.04 -0.43 -2.18
CA SER A 45 4.39 -0.94 -2.41
C SER A 45 4.73 -2.02 -1.39
N PHE A 46 4.90 -3.25 -1.89
CA PHE A 46 5.40 -4.38 -1.11
C PHE A 46 6.91 -4.52 -1.21
N ASP A 47 7.54 -4.98 -0.12
CA ASP A 47 8.94 -5.39 -0.11
C ASP A 47 9.19 -6.54 -1.09
N SER A 48 8.48 -7.64 -0.89
CA SER A 48 8.56 -8.85 -1.70
C SER A 48 7.35 -9.74 -1.44
N PHE A 49 7.26 -10.90 -2.09
CA PHE A 49 6.31 -11.96 -1.76
C PHE A 49 7.00 -13.23 -1.22
N VAL A 50 8.22 -13.09 -0.70
CA VAL A 50 8.91 -14.19 -0.02
C VAL A 50 8.12 -14.67 1.20
N ILE A 51 7.55 -13.74 1.95
CA ILE A 51 6.64 -14.05 3.05
C ILE A 51 5.24 -14.29 2.47
N GLU A 52 4.78 -15.53 2.48
CA GLU A 52 3.53 -15.96 1.83
C GLU A 52 2.29 -15.16 2.26
N ARG A 53 2.24 -14.69 3.51
CA ARG A 53 1.09 -13.91 4.01
C ARG A 53 0.86 -12.64 3.19
N TRP A 54 1.90 -12.03 2.60
CA TRP A 54 1.78 -10.81 1.80
C TRP A 54 0.85 -10.95 0.60
N LEU A 55 0.75 -12.15 0.03
CA LEU A 55 -0.20 -12.42 -1.06
C LEU A 55 -1.64 -12.27 -0.58
N ARG A 56 -1.95 -12.79 0.60
CA ARG A 56 -3.29 -12.69 1.20
C ARG A 56 -3.61 -11.27 1.63
N ASP A 57 -2.64 -10.59 2.25
CA ASP A 57 -2.78 -9.20 2.67
C ASP A 57 -3.05 -8.29 1.46
N ARG A 58 -2.29 -8.46 0.37
CA ARG A 58 -2.52 -7.78 -0.92
C ARG A 58 -3.94 -7.99 -1.43
N ASP A 59 -4.37 -9.24 -1.54
CA ASP A 59 -5.66 -9.59 -2.13
C ASP A 59 -6.81 -9.04 -1.28
N MET A 60 -6.70 -9.12 0.03
CA MET A 60 -7.67 -8.55 0.96
C MET A 60 -7.70 -7.02 0.87
N PHE A 61 -6.55 -6.37 0.87
CA PHE A 61 -6.45 -4.92 0.76
C PHE A 61 -7.07 -4.44 -0.55
N VAL A 62 -6.66 -5.01 -1.69
CA VAL A 62 -7.14 -4.61 -3.02
C VAL A 62 -8.66 -4.81 -3.14
N SER A 63 -9.17 -5.99 -2.75
CA SER A 63 -10.60 -6.26 -2.85
C SER A 63 -11.44 -5.35 -1.97
N THR A 64 -10.96 -5.04 -0.75
CA THR A 64 -11.66 -4.15 0.18
C THR A 64 -11.65 -2.70 -0.34
N ALA A 65 -10.50 -2.19 -0.75
CA ALA A 65 -10.38 -0.82 -1.26
C ALA A 65 -11.23 -0.62 -2.53
N GLN A 66 -11.21 -1.57 -3.46
CA GLN A 66 -12.06 -1.54 -4.66
C GLN A 66 -13.55 -1.63 -4.32
N GLY A 67 -13.91 -2.47 -3.35
CA GLY A 67 -15.29 -2.53 -2.84
C GLY A 67 -15.78 -1.23 -2.20
N MET A 68 -14.86 -0.39 -1.73
CA MET A 68 -15.11 0.96 -1.20
C MET A 68 -15.03 2.05 -2.27
N GLY A 69 -14.79 1.70 -3.53
CA GLY A 69 -14.73 2.62 -4.67
C GLY A 69 -13.36 3.24 -4.95
N ALA A 70 -12.29 2.80 -4.27
CA ALA A 70 -10.92 3.23 -4.54
C ALA A 70 -10.29 2.45 -5.71
N GLU A 71 -9.24 3.02 -6.31
CA GLU A 71 -8.36 2.35 -7.26
C GLU A 71 -7.01 2.06 -6.60
N VAL A 72 -6.47 0.86 -6.82
CA VAL A 72 -5.22 0.43 -6.19
C VAL A 72 -4.21 0.04 -7.25
N ASN A 73 -3.04 0.67 -7.20
CA ASN A 73 -1.86 0.30 -7.99
C ASN A 73 -0.88 -0.45 -7.08
N VAL A 74 -0.71 -1.74 -7.32
CA VAL A 74 0.18 -2.61 -6.52
C VAL A 74 1.50 -2.76 -7.24
N GLN A 75 2.61 -2.54 -6.52
CA GLN A 75 3.97 -2.81 -6.97
C GLN A 75 4.73 -3.62 -5.93
N VAL A 76 5.72 -4.38 -6.38
CA VAL A 76 6.52 -5.29 -5.55
C VAL A 76 7.99 -5.08 -5.86
N ALA A 77 8.78 -4.72 -4.89
CA ALA A 77 10.19 -4.34 -5.07
C ALA A 77 11.16 -5.54 -5.11
N GLY A 78 10.68 -6.75 -4.75
CA GLY A 78 11.49 -7.96 -4.82
C GLY A 78 12.70 -7.97 -3.87
N GLY A 79 12.64 -7.26 -2.75
CA GLY A 79 13.74 -7.13 -1.80
C GLY A 79 14.81 -6.10 -2.22
N ILE A 80 14.56 -5.29 -3.25
CA ILE A 80 15.52 -4.30 -3.78
C ILE A 80 15.08 -2.89 -3.36
N VAL A 81 15.89 -2.25 -2.51
CA VAL A 81 15.59 -0.91 -1.95
C VAL A 81 15.42 0.15 -3.04
N ASP A 82 16.35 0.21 -4.00
CA ASP A 82 16.31 1.19 -5.09
C ASP A 82 15.05 1.02 -5.97
N GLU A 83 14.58 -0.21 -6.13
CA GLU A 83 13.32 -0.49 -6.82
C GLU A 83 12.13 0.05 -6.02
N GLN A 84 12.14 -0.13 -4.69
CA GLN A 84 11.07 0.39 -3.84
C GLN A 84 11.04 1.93 -3.83
N ILE A 85 12.20 2.58 -3.81
CA ILE A 85 12.32 4.04 -3.98
C ILE A 85 11.68 4.46 -5.31
N SER A 86 12.07 3.82 -6.42
CA SER A 86 11.54 4.12 -7.76
C SER A 86 10.02 3.94 -7.85
N GLN A 87 9.45 2.95 -7.16
CA GLN A 87 8.01 2.73 -7.07
C GLN A 87 7.30 3.86 -6.33
N ILE A 88 7.87 4.32 -5.22
CA ILE A 88 7.30 5.45 -4.45
C ILE A 88 7.38 6.74 -5.27
N GLU A 89 8.50 7.00 -5.96
CA GLU A 89 8.65 8.12 -6.89
C GLU A 89 7.60 8.07 -8.01
N TYR A 90 7.36 6.89 -8.56
CA TYR A 90 6.29 6.69 -9.56
C TYR A 90 4.91 7.05 -8.99
N PHE A 91 4.59 6.63 -7.77
CA PHE A 91 3.31 6.98 -7.14
C PHE A 91 3.20 8.49 -6.89
N ILE A 92 4.30 9.14 -6.52
CA ILE A 92 4.37 10.60 -6.38
C ILE A 92 4.09 11.30 -7.73
N GLN A 93 4.73 10.84 -8.82
CA GLN A 93 4.52 11.38 -10.17
C GLN A 93 3.08 11.18 -10.65
N LYS A 94 2.46 10.06 -10.31
CA LYS A 94 1.04 9.75 -10.59
C LYS A 94 0.07 10.53 -9.72
N LYS A 95 0.56 11.27 -8.73
CA LYS A 95 -0.25 12.04 -7.79
C LYS A 95 -1.28 11.15 -7.07
N MET A 96 -0.82 10.00 -6.58
CA MET A 96 -1.66 9.15 -5.74
C MET A 96 -2.12 9.93 -4.51
N ASP A 97 -3.33 9.68 -4.03
CA ASP A 97 -3.86 10.29 -2.81
C ASP A 97 -3.21 9.69 -1.57
N VAL A 98 -2.97 8.37 -1.61
CA VAL A 98 -2.39 7.59 -0.52
C VAL A 98 -1.30 6.68 -1.04
N ILE A 99 -0.20 6.56 -0.31
CA ILE A 99 0.83 5.54 -0.53
C ILE A 99 0.90 4.66 0.71
N VAL A 100 0.67 3.36 0.53
CA VAL A 100 0.84 2.33 1.57
C VAL A 100 2.12 1.58 1.30
N ILE A 101 2.99 1.48 2.29
CA ILE A 101 4.33 0.94 2.13
C ILE A 101 4.58 -0.17 3.16
N ILE A 102 5.11 -1.30 2.72
CA ILE A 102 5.77 -2.30 3.55
C ILE A 102 7.28 -2.12 3.31
N PRO A 103 8.00 -1.36 4.15
CA PRO A 103 9.39 -1.01 3.91
C PRO A 103 10.32 -2.23 3.88
N ILE A 104 11.25 -2.28 2.91
CA ILE A 104 12.39 -3.21 2.90
C ILE A 104 13.41 -2.75 3.94
N ASP A 105 13.78 -1.47 3.84
CA ASP A 105 14.67 -0.77 4.75
C ASP A 105 14.02 0.58 5.08
N GLY A 106 13.54 0.72 6.31
CA GLY A 106 12.83 1.93 6.72
C GLY A 106 13.69 3.18 6.72
N ASP A 107 14.98 3.06 7.03
CA ASP A 107 15.89 4.20 7.06
C ASP A 107 16.23 4.67 5.64
N ALA A 108 16.42 3.75 4.69
CA ALA A 108 16.72 4.07 3.30
C ALA A 108 15.56 4.77 2.56
N LEU A 109 14.31 4.55 3.00
CA LEU A 109 13.13 5.17 2.39
C LEU A 109 12.81 6.56 2.95
N TYR A 110 13.57 7.07 3.92
CA TYR A 110 13.30 8.32 4.62
C TYR A 110 13.07 9.50 3.66
N ASP A 111 13.97 9.73 2.71
CA ASP A 111 13.91 10.90 1.82
C ASP A 111 12.70 10.84 0.88
N VAL A 112 12.47 9.71 0.21
CA VAL A 112 11.37 9.56 -0.75
C VAL A 112 10.01 9.62 -0.08
N VAL A 113 9.88 9.10 1.16
CA VAL A 113 8.64 9.19 1.94
C VAL A 113 8.37 10.63 2.37
N ASN A 114 9.40 11.37 2.81
CA ASN A 114 9.25 12.80 3.11
C ASN A 114 8.89 13.61 1.86
N GLU A 115 9.42 13.26 0.69
CA GLU A 115 9.01 13.87 -0.58
C GLU A 115 7.51 13.66 -0.83
N ALA A 116 7.01 12.44 -0.71
CA ALA A 116 5.58 12.13 -0.85
C ALA A 116 4.73 13.01 0.09
N LYS A 117 5.10 13.06 1.36
CA LYS A 117 4.41 13.87 2.37
C LYS A 117 4.44 15.36 2.04
N SER A 118 5.58 15.89 1.57
CA SER A 118 5.73 17.30 1.18
C SER A 118 4.79 17.71 0.04
N LYS A 119 4.36 16.73 -0.77
CA LYS A 119 3.40 16.92 -1.88
C LYS A 119 1.95 16.70 -1.47
N GLY A 120 1.69 16.48 -0.19
CA GLY A 120 0.35 16.30 0.37
C GLY A 120 -0.23 14.90 0.18
N ILE A 121 0.60 13.91 -0.18
CA ILE A 121 0.20 12.52 -0.28
C ILE A 121 0.17 11.92 1.13
N TYR A 122 -0.92 11.24 1.48
CA TYR A 122 -0.99 10.49 2.73
C TYR A 122 -0.10 9.25 2.68
N VAL A 123 0.67 9.01 3.74
CA VAL A 123 1.56 7.85 3.84
C VAL A 123 1.13 6.94 4.98
N VAL A 124 0.94 5.67 4.65
CA VAL A 124 0.65 4.59 5.60
C VAL A 124 1.83 3.62 5.61
N CYS A 125 2.44 3.46 6.77
CA CYS A 125 3.39 2.37 7.01
C CYS A 125 2.59 1.14 7.49
N TYR A 126 2.66 0.05 6.72
CA TYR A 126 1.95 -1.18 7.02
C TYR A 126 2.90 -2.27 7.45
N ASP A 127 2.66 -2.86 8.62
CA ASP A 127 3.47 -3.85 9.32
C ASP A 127 4.84 -3.28 9.78
N ARG A 128 5.65 -2.76 8.88
CA ARG A 128 6.98 -2.18 9.14
C ARG A 128 6.95 -0.66 9.06
N ILE A 129 7.88 -0.01 9.75
CA ILE A 129 7.94 1.44 9.83
C ILE A 129 9.14 2.02 9.04
N THR A 130 8.94 3.20 8.45
CA THR A 130 10.02 4.12 8.09
C THR A 130 10.17 5.12 9.25
N PRO A 131 11.26 5.07 10.01
CA PRO A 131 11.44 5.92 11.19
C PRO A 131 11.50 7.41 10.82
N ASN A 132 11.05 8.27 11.73
CA ASN A 132 11.20 9.72 11.67
C ASN A 132 10.49 10.44 10.48
N VAL A 133 9.64 9.77 9.71
CA VAL A 133 8.92 10.38 8.57
C VAL A 133 7.55 10.95 8.94
N ASN A 134 7.11 10.84 10.19
CA ASN A 134 5.76 11.24 10.60
C ASN A 134 4.67 10.73 9.66
N ALA A 135 4.65 9.40 9.43
CA ALA A 135 3.61 8.72 8.65
C ALA A 135 2.22 9.09 9.19
N ASP A 136 1.22 9.22 8.31
CA ASP A 136 -0.14 9.57 8.71
C ASP A 136 -0.81 8.44 9.48
N LEU A 137 -0.40 7.20 9.19
CA LEU A 137 -0.84 6.02 9.91
C LEU A 137 0.28 4.97 9.92
N TYR A 138 0.49 4.34 11.06
CA TYR A 138 1.31 3.15 11.20
C TYR A 138 0.45 2.01 11.77
N ILE A 139 0.39 0.91 11.06
CA ILE A 139 -0.38 -0.28 11.43
C ILE A 139 0.59 -1.42 11.63
N THR A 140 0.70 -1.91 12.85
CA THR A 140 1.56 -3.04 13.23
C THR A 140 0.99 -3.77 14.44
N ILE A 141 1.72 -4.75 14.93
CA ILE A 141 1.47 -5.46 16.18
C ILE A 141 2.49 -5.02 17.24
N ASP A 142 2.29 -5.43 18.48
CA ASP A 142 3.27 -5.23 19.54
C ASP A 142 4.42 -6.25 19.40
N ASN A 143 5.43 -5.89 18.61
CA ASN A 143 6.56 -6.76 18.28
C ASN A 143 7.43 -7.08 19.51
N GLU A 144 7.59 -6.12 20.44
CA GLU A 144 8.30 -6.36 21.69
C GLU A 144 7.57 -7.40 22.55
N MET A 145 6.23 -7.31 22.60
CA MET A 145 5.41 -8.32 23.28
C MET A 145 5.52 -9.70 22.63
N VAL A 146 5.57 -9.77 21.29
CA VAL A 146 5.81 -11.04 20.57
C VAL A 146 7.12 -11.67 21.05
N GLY A 147 8.20 -10.91 21.05
CA GLY A 147 9.50 -11.39 21.52
C GLY A 147 9.45 -11.87 22.98
N ARG A 148 8.80 -11.09 23.85
CA ARG A 148 8.60 -11.47 25.25
C ARG A 148 7.86 -12.79 25.40
N LEU A 149 6.74 -12.96 24.71
CA LEU A 149 5.96 -14.20 24.76
C LEU A 149 6.73 -15.42 24.23
N MET A 150 7.58 -15.24 23.23
CA MET A 150 8.49 -16.28 22.75
C MET A 150 9.46 -16.69 23.83
N GLY A 151 10.13 -15.73 24.49
CA GLY A 151 11.06 -15.99 25.59
C GLY A 151 10.41 -16.70 26.81
N GLU A 152 9.25 -16.18 27.25
CA GLU A 152 8.47 -16.78 28.32
C GLU A 152 8.05 -18.23 28.03
N SER A 153 7.65 -18.47 26.77
CA SER A 153 7.26 -19.80 26.31
C SER A 153 8.44 -20.77 26.35
N LEU A 154 9.63 -20.28 25.96
CA LEU A 154 10.84 -21.08 25.96
C LEU A 154 11.32 -21.41 27.39
N ILE A 155 11.30 -20.42 28.29
CA ILE A 155 11.60 -20.63 29.73
C ILE A 155 10.69 -21.71 30.32
N LYS A 156 9.40 -21.65 30.00
CA LYS A 156 8.41 -22.63 30.45
C LYS A 156 8.68 -24.04 29.88
N ALA A 157 9.13 -24.10 28.63
CA ALA A 157 9.45 -25.37 27.97
C ALA A 157 10.75 -25.99 28.43
N CYS A 158 11.74 -25.16 28.88
CA CYS A 158 13.07 -25.56 29.29
C CYS A 158 13.37 -25.06 30.73
N PRO A 159 12.69 -25.57 31.76
CA PRO A 159 12.81 -25.05 33.13
C PRO A 159 14.20 -25.23 33.73
N ASP A 160 14.95 -26.23 33.29
CA ASP A 160 16.32 -26.51 33.73
C ASP A 160 17.38 -25.64 33.04
N GLY A 161 16.96 -24.78 32.08
CA GLY A 161 17.84 -23.95 31.28
C GLY A 161 18.41 -24.64 30.04
N GLY A 162 19.39 -24.02 29.42
CA GLY A 162 20.08 -24.56 28.23
C GLY A 162 20.57 -23.52 27.24
N ASN A 163 21.16 -24.01 26.15
CA ASN A 163 21.72 -23.19 25.09
C ASN A 163 20.69 -22.96 23.97
N ILE A 164 20.60 -21.72 23.48
CA ILE A 164 19.69 -21.30 22.43
C ILE A 164 20.49 -20.86 21.21
N PHE A 165 20.06 -21.29 20.03
CA PHE A 165 20.41 -20.68 18.78
C PHE A 165 19.22 -19.80 18.34
N ALA A 166 19.45 -18.48 18.22
CA ALA A 166 18.45 -17.51 17.84
C ALA A 166 18.64 -17.11 16.36
N ILE A 167 17.67 -17.41 15.52
CA ILE A 167 17.66 -17.01 14.11
C ILE A 167 16.57 -15.94 13.96
N TYR A 168 16.98 -14.76 13.51
CA TYR A 168 16.13 -13.59 13.35
C TYR A 168 15.81 -13.33 11.87
N GLY A 169 14.82 -12.47 11.62
CA GLY A 169 14.49 -11.99 10.28
C GLY A 169 15.52 -11.04 9.69
N SER A 170 15.10 -10.18 8.76
CA SER A 170 16.00 -9.21 8.12
C SER A 170 16.50 -8.16 9.12
N PRO A 171 17.81 -7.85 9.15
CA PRO A 171 18.37 -6.84 10.07
C PRO A 171 17.93 -5.41 9.75
N THR A 172 17.39 -5.14 8.55
CA THR A 172 16.85 -3.83 8.16
C THR A 172 15.39 -3.64 8.54
N ASP A 173 14.73 -4.69 9.05
CA ASP A 173 13.36 -4.64 9.51
C ASP A 173 13.31 -4.25 10.99
N LYS A 174 12.74 -3.10 11.31
CA LYS A 174 12.63 -2.60 12.69
C LYS A 174 11.81 -3.50 13.61
N ASN A 175 10.88 -4.28 13.08
CA ASN A 175 10.15 -5.27 13.87
C ASN A 175 11.08 -6.33 14.46
N VAL A 176 12.14 -6.69 13.73
CA VAL A 176 13.14 -7.68 14.20
C VAL A 176 13.87 -7.15 15.43
N GLU A 177 14.28 -5.87 15.44
CA GLU A 177 14.90 -5.23 16.60
C GLU A 177 13.98 -5.28 17.83
N GLU A 178 12.68 -4.99 17.63
CA GLU A 178 11.69 -4.98 18.71
C GLU A 178 11.45 -6.41 19.27
N VAL A 179 11.28 -7.39 18.38
CA VAL A 179 11.13 -8.81 18.77
C VAL A 179 12.36 -9.30 19.52
N GLU A 180 13.56 -9.01 19.01
CA GLU A 180 14.82 -9.38 19.65
C GLU A 180 14.95 -8.76 21.05
N LYS A 181 14.59 -7.49 21.19
CA LYS A 181 14.58 -6.77 22.47
C LYS A 181 13.66 -7.47 23.48
N GLY A 182 12.40 -7.71 23.11
CA GLY A 182 11.44 -8.38 23.98
C GLY A 182 11.87 -9.80 24.37
N PHE A 183 12.44 -10.54 23.41
CA PHE A 183 12.96 -11.88 23.65
C PHE A 183 14.13 -11.89 24.63
N LYS A 184 15.14 -11.04 24.42
CA LYS A 184 16.30 -10.92 25.31
C LYS A 184 15.91 -10.46 26.71
N GLU A 185 14.99 -9.52 26.85
CA GLU A 185 14.50 -9.04 28.14
C GLU A 185 13.79 -10.17 28.92
N ALA A 186 12.99 -10.99 28.25
CA ALA A 186 12.35 -12.14 28.89
C ALA A 186 13.36 -13.18 29.38
N LEU A 187 14.46 -13.39 28.66
CA LEU A 187 15.48 -14.39 29.05
C LEU A 187 16.45 -13.91 30.12
N LYS A 188 16.48 -12.60 30.42
CA LYS A 188 17.54 -11.97 31.25
C LYS A 188 17.81 -12.64 32.60
N ASP A 189 16.78 -13.09 33.30
CA ASP A 189 16.85 -13.71 34.61
C ASP A 189 16.57 -15.23 34.54
N SER A 190 16.68 -15.82 33.36
CA SER A 190 16.51 -17.27 33.17
C SER A 190 17.86 -18.02 33.15
N ASN A 191 17.80 -19.35 33.12
CA ASN A 191 18.96 -20.22 32.93
C ASN A 191 19.18 -20.57 31.45
N LEU A 192 18.69 -19.75 30.53
CA LEU A 192 18.81 -19.95 29.09
C LEU A 192 19.83 -18.97 28.50
N ASP A 193 20.84 -19.50 27.80
CA ASP A 193 21.91 -18.72 27.20
C ASP A 193 21.82 -18.71 25.68
N ILE A 194 21.78 -17.52 25.06
CA ILE A 194 21.89 -17.38 23.60
C ILE A 194 23.38 -17.55 23.25
N VAL A 195 23.73 -18.72 22.72
CA VAL A 195 25.12 -19.05 22.36
C VAL A 195 25.45 -18.77 20.91
N TYR A 196 24.42 -18.53 20.08
CA TYR A 196 24.55 -18.13 18.69
C TYR A 196 23.33 -17.29 18.30
N SER A 197 23.56 -16.26 17.49
CA SER A 197 22.50 -15.53 16.80
C SER A 197 22.89 -15.22 15.36
N GLY A 198 21.90 -15.28 14.45
CA GLY A 198 22.05 -14.97 13.04
C GLY A 198 20.82 -14.25 12.50
N TYR A 199 20.97 -13.62 11.34
CA TYR A 199 19.91 -12.90 10.66
C TYR A 199 19.70 -13.45 9.24
N CYS A 200 18.48 -13.37 8.76
CA CYS A 200 18.11 -13.79 7.42
C CYS A 200 17.79 -12.56 6.57
N ASP A 201 18.78 -12.08 5.81
CA ASP A 201 18.60 -10.94 4.92
C ASP A 201 17.38 -11.15 4.02
N ASN A 202 16.58 -10.09 3.86
CA ASN A 202 15.34 -10.13 3.08
C ASN A 202 14.36 -11.25 3.47
N TRP A 203 14.45 -11.76 4.72
CA TRP A 203 13.63 -12.87 5.20
C TRP A 203 13.80 -14.19 4.43
N LEU A 204 14.92 -14.38 3.76
CA LEU A 204 15.22 -15.58 2.98
C LEU A 204 15.51 -16.76 3.93
N ALA A 205 14.62 -17.76 3.97
CA ALA A 205 14.71 -18.90 4.87
C ALA A 205 15.97 -19.77 4.63
N GLU A 206 16.54 -19.75 3.44
CA GLU A 206 17.79 -20.45 3.10
C GLU A 206 19.03 -19.86 3.77
N LEU A 207 18.92 -18.71 4.41
CA LEU A 207 20.00 -18.10 5.20
C LEU A 207 19.98 -18.46 6.69
N ALA A 208 18.98 -19.26 7.11
CA ALA A 208 18.76 -19.68 8.48
C ALA A 208 19.72 -20.79 8.97
#